data_d3d533b5a308c0efa5a29b160c70fa06
#
_entry.id   d3d533b5a308c0efa5a29b160c70fa06
#
_cell.length_a   1.000
_cell.length_b   1.000
_cell.length_c   1.000
_cell.angle_alpha   90.00
_cell.angle_beta   90.00
_cell.angle_gamma   90.00
#
_symmetry.space_group_name_H-M   'P 1'
#
loop_
_entity.id
_entity.type
_entity.pdbx_description
1 polymer ?
#
loop_
_entity_poly.entity_id
_entity_poly.type
_entity_poly.pdbx_seq_one_letter_code
_entity_poly.pdbx_strand_id
1 'polypeptide(L)'
;MVRDDRQRRKTLRVSGACLALGVLGCAGLVFTKPTSPRRNVFARNLEVTVAAAEFKTETTPVVGHGTVRAKNQVKIVPQVNGALMHVHPDLAVGMTIPEGELLFEIEPGMYEARVRQSQAEVKRLEAALIRHDEELSNLELRIANADQMLAIEEADYMTSKRLLEQEKVGTERDVDLIHQNYLQRKDATIELKSRRSLIPHVKLETQALLEAARARLSQDQLNLKHTKIYCPFDARVELVSAYRSQVVTAHFSVATLTDMSAFELSVGVDPRDLRWLDESIRPEALNEEQEGPRPEVRVKWALHGQELSWRGYVTRFERVDEATRTARLVVEIRDVDMIAKVQRGGADDSPTLAIGMHCRAELPARKLTDALLIPRHAVYDNRWVYVFEPDGDASSSAVGRLARRQVSLLRSIGDSVLVDYSGFNDDERDSGACELEAGELIVVSPLIKPVIGMSIHRDDDKLALLPVADDVSARRSSRWVPEQPMVVVGHGSNESHSPLLSQASLARGAE
;
A
#
# COMPACT_ATOMS: atom_id res chain seq x y z
N MET A 1 42.64 106.67 41.21
CA MET A 1 42.05 105.77 40.21
C MET A 1 43.16 105.34 39.19
N VAL A 2 44.27 104.82 39.66
CA VAL A 2 45.39 104.33 38.83
C VAL A 2 46.13 103.16 39.52
N ARG A 3 45.45 102.21 40.10
CA ARG A 3 46.13 101.06 40.80
C ARG A 3 45.69 99.70 40.33
N ASP A 4 44.77 99.60 39.34
CA ASP A 4 44.17 98.29 39.00
C ASP A 4 44.67 97.63 37.69
N ASP A 5 45.38 98.43 36.83
CA ASP A 5 45.80 97.94 35.51
C ASP A 5 47.10 97.10 35.51
N ARG A 6 47.88 97.11 36.59
CA ARG A 6 49.11 96.29 36.69
C ARG A 6 48.82 94.85 37.18
N GLN A 7 47.76 94.66 37.94
CA GLN A 7 47.38 93.32 38.37
C GLN A 7 46.69 92.53 37.26
N ARG A 8 45.84 93.15 36.49
CA ARG A 8 45.18 92.48 35.34
C ARG A 8 46.17 92.03 34.27
N ARG A 9 47.27 92.80 34.03
CA ARG A 9 48.31 92.40 33.05
C ARG A 9 49.15 91.19 33.56
N LYS A 10 49.32 91.04 34.86
CA LYS A 10 50.07 89.94 35.43
C LYS A 10 49.22 88.66 35.45
N THR A 11 47.95 88.76 35.76
CA THR A 11 47.02 87.57 35.71
C THR A 11 46.79 87.08 34.29
N LEU A 12 46.70 87.99 33.31
CA LEU A 12 46.58 87.65 31.90
C LEU A 12 47.84 86.95 31.35
N ARG A 13 49.04 87.35 31.81
CA ARG A 13 50.30 86.66 31.42
C ARG A 13 50.47 85.31 32.08
N VAL A 14 50.07 85.19 33.32
CA VAL A 14 50.12 83.88 34.02
C VAL A 14 49.10 82.88 33.44
N SER A 15 47.88 83.36 33.16
CA SER A 15 46.86 82.43 32.52
C SER A 15 47.24 82.08 31.09
N GLY A 16 47.83 83.00 30.33
CA GLY A 16 48.37 82.67 28.97
C GLY A 16 49.51 81.68 29.01
N ALA A 17 50.45 81.84 30.00
CA ALA A 17 51.54 80.87 30.19
C ALA A 17 51.03 79.45 30.61
N CYS A 18 50.01 79.37 31.49
CA CYS A 18 49.40 78.13 31.87
C CYS A 18 48.67 77.43 30.69
N LEU A 19 48.00 78.24 29.84
CA LEU A 19 47.30 77.72 28.66
C LEU A 19 48.29 77.19 27.61
N ALA A 20 49.43 77.96 27.41
CA ALA A 20 50.52 77.54 26.51
C ALA A 20 51.21 76.25 27.02
N LEU A 21 51.42 76.09 28.32
CA LEU A 21 51.97 74.92 28.96
C LEU A 21 51.00 73.69 28.83
N GLY A 22 49.69 73.94 28.97
CA GLY A 22 48.66 72.94 28.76
C GLY A 22 48.60 72.44 27.31
N VAL A 23 48.69 73.36 26.34
CA VAL A 23 48.72 73.02 24.91
C VAL A 23 50.03 72.30 24.54
N LEU A 24 51.20 72.71 25.07
CA LEU A 24 52.43 71.95 24.89
C LEU A 24 52.43 70.61 25.55
N GLY A 25 51.85 70.49 26.73
CA GLY A 25 51.63 69.16 27.39
C GLY A 25 50.72 68.25 26.60
N CYS A 26 49.60 68.76 26.05
CA CYS A 26 48.71 67.98 25.19
C CYS A 26 49.37 67.59 23.86
N ALA A 27 50.13 68.51 23.25
CA ALA A 27 50.89 68.22 22.04
C ALA A 27 51.94 67.13 22.28
N GLY A 28 52.68 67.23 23.43
CA GLY A 28 53.63 66.18 23.84
C GLY A 28 53.00 64.81 24.05
N LEU A 29 51.82 64.80 24.67
CA LEU A 29 51.06 63.55 24.85
C LEU A 29 50.54 62.97 23.53
N VAL A 30 50.19 63.78 22.54
CA VAL A 30 49.79 63.35 21.21
C VAL A 30 50.96 62.76 20.43
N PHE A 31 52.15 63.36 20.54
CA PHE A 31 53.37 62.88 19.88
C PHE A 31 54.02 61.68 20.57
N THR A 32 53.76 61.43 21.85
CA THR A 32 54.27 60.29 22.59
C THR A 32 53.24 59.15 22.68
N LYS A 33 52.12 59.20 21.95
CA LYS A 33 51.23 58.07 21.87
C LYS A 33 52.03 56.88 21.36
N PRO A 34 52.27 55.85 22.18
CA PRO A 34 52.83 54.62 21.65
C PRO A 34 51.86 54.06 20.61
N THR A 35 52.27 53.91 19.36
CA THR A 35 51.56 53.13 18.34
C THR A 35 51.48 51.74 18.90
N SER A 36 50.26 51.35 19.34
CA SER A 36 50.03 49.96 19.72
C SER A 36 50.51 49.08 18.58
N PRO A 37 51.42 48.15 18.83
CA PRO A 37 51.82 47.18 17.81
C PRO A 37 50.52 46.53 17.36
N ARG A 38 50.14 46.62 16.07
CA ARG A 38 49.11 45.79 15.48
C ARG A 38 49.55 44.33 15.70
N ARG A 39 49.09 43.77 16.81
CA ARG A 39 49.24 42.36 17.07
C ARG A 39 48.48 41.66 15.91
N ASN A 40 49.22 41.11 14.98
CA ASN A 40 48.64 40.24 13.98
C ASN A 40 48.00 39.08 14.75
N VAL A 41 46.66 39.20 15.01
CA VAL A 41 45.86 38.20 15.72
C VAL A 41 45.77 36.93 14.89
N PHE A 42 46.31 36.96 13.68
CA PHE A 42 46.24 35.86 12.70
C PHE A 42 47.42 34.88 12.71
N ALA A 43 48.34 34.98 13.67
CA ALA A 43 49.46 34.04 13.76
C ALA A 43 49.17 32.83 14.69
N ARG A 44 47.95 32.34 14.75
CA ARG A 44 47.67 30.97 15.15
C ARG A 44 47.49 30.18 13.89
N ASN A 45 48.46 29.39 13.51
CA ASN A 45 48.32 28.35 12.49
C ASN A 45 47.19 27.45 12.94
N LEU A 46 45.98 27.66 12.37
CA LEU A 46 44.83 26.83 12.67
C LEU A 46 45.00 25.54 11.88
N GLU A 47 45.18 24.42 12.59
CA GLU A 47 45.19 23.11 11.94
C GLU A 47 43.78 22.77 11.45
N VAL A 48 43.69 22.40 10.19
CA VAL A 48 42.44 22.06 9.53
C VAL A 48 42.50 20.70 8.88
N THR A 49 41.44 19.95 9.01
CA THR A 49 41.25 18.68 8.26
C THR A 49 40.64 19.03 6.91
N VAL A 50 41.20 18.49 5.85
CA VAL A 50 40.71 18.72 4.49
C VAL A 50 40.30 17.41 3.83
N ALA A 51 39.38 17.51 2.86
CA ALA A 51 38.98 16.41 2.00
C ALA A 51 38.96 16.88 0.55
N ALA A 52 39.38 16.03 -0.37
CA ALA A 52 39.33 16.34 -1.80
C ALA A 52 37.89 16.35 -2.31
N ALA A 53 37.54 17.35 -3.11
CA ALA A 53 36.26 17.42 -3.82
C ALA A 53 36.25 16.43 -4.98
N GLU A 54 35.78 15.22 -4.76
CA GLU A 54 35.59 14.21 -5.79
C GLU A 54 34.12 14.14 -6.17
N PHE A 55 33.80 14.63 -7.37
CA PHE A 55 32.44 14.51 -7.92
C PHE A 55 32.24 13.09 -8.45
N LYS A 56 31.15 12.46 -8.03
CA LYS A 56 30.79 11.09 -8.38
C LYS A 56 29.34 11.02 -8.79
N THR A 57 29.02 9.97 -9.53
CA THR A 57 27.61 9.63 -9.76
C THR A 57 27.04 9.04 -8.48
N GLU A 58 26.16 9.79 -7.82
CA GLU A 58 25.54 9.39 -6.55
C GLU A 58 24.06 9.06 -6.77
N THR A 59 23.63 7.96 -6.12
CA THR A 59 22.22 7.55 -6.10
C THR A 59 21.79 7.46 -4.64
N THR A 60 21.13 8.49 -4.17
CA THR A 60 20.69 8.51 -2.78
C THR A 60 19.21 8.19 -2.70
N PRO A 61 18.81 7.04 -2.13
CA PRO A 61 17.42 6.63 -2.07
C PRO A 61 16.55 7.67 -1.33
N VAL A 62 15.34 7.82 -1.80
CA VAL A 62 14.33 8.59 -1.09
C VAL A 62 13.75 7.73 0.01
N VAL A 63 13.84 8.21 1.24
CA VAL A 63 13.36 7.48 2.41
C VAL A 63 11.97 7.94 2.78
N GLY A 64 11.05 6.98 2.84
CA GLY A 64 9.71 7.19 3.37
C GLY A 64 9.40 6.22 4.50
N HIS A 65 8.37 6.52 5.25
CA HIS A 65 7.90 5.69 6.35
C HIS A 65 6.43 5.37 6.17
N GLY A 66 6.03 4.17 6.56
CA GLY A 66 4.65 3.75 6.43
C GLY A 66 4.29 2.58 7.34
N THR A 67 3.00 2.28 7.38
CA THR A 67 2.46 1.16 8.13
C THR A 67 1.96 0.10 7.16
N VAL A 68 2.32 -1.15 7.43
CA VAL A 68 1.91 -2.31 6.65
C VAL A 68 0.41 -2.54 6.82
N ARG A 69 -0.29 -2.71 5.71
CA ARG A 69 -1.71 -3.03 5.64
C ARG A 69 -1.93 -4.27 4.79
N ALA A 70 -3.03 -4.94 5.00
CA ALA A 70 -3.48 -5.97 4.07
C ALA A 70 -3.84 -5.33 2.73
N LYS A 71 -3.51 -5.99 1.63
CA LYS A 71 -3.98 -5.59 0.31
C LYS A 71 -5.47 -5.83 0.17
N ASN A 72 -5.93 -7.00 0.62
CA ASN A 72 -7.32 -7.42 0.57
C ASN A 72 -7.79 -7.81 1.98
N GLN A 73 -8.93 -7.28 2.38
CA GLN A 73 -9.64 -7.64 3.59
C GLN A 73 -11.08 -7.95 3.21
N VAL A 74 -11.56 -9.14 3.54
CA VAL A 74 -12.88 -9.62 3.16
C VAL A 74 -13.70 -9.92 4.41
N LYS A 75 -14.89 -9.35 4.46
CA LYS A 75 -15.89 -9.69 5.47
C LYS A 75 -16.71 -10.87 4.97
N ILE A 76 -16.67 -11.97 5.68
CA ILE A 76 -17.47 -13.16 5.37
C ILE A 76 -18.89 -12.92 5.86
N VAL A 77 -19.82 -12.88 4.90
CA VAL A 77 -21.24 -12.65 5.16
C VAL A 77 -22.02 -13.84 4.60
N PRO A 78 -22.81 -14.56 5.43
CA PRO A 78 -23.68 -15.62 4.97
C PRO A 78 -24.68 -15.12 3.92
N GLN A 79 -24.94 -15.91 2.91
CA GLN A 79 -25.94 -15.59 1.89
C GLN A 79 -27.31 -16.20 2.21
N VAL A 80 -27.35 -17.10 3.21
CA VAL A 80 -28.56 -17.78 3.68
C VAL A 80 -28.63 -17.75 5.21
N ASN A 81 -29.84 -17.86 5.73
CA ASN A 81 -30.10 -17.79 7.18
C ASN A 81 -30.13 -19.19 7.79
N GLY A 82 -29.69 -19.33 9.04
CA GLY A 82 -29.83 -20.57 9.79
C GLY A 82 -28.88 -20.66 10.97
N ALA A 83 -28.96 -21.74 11.72
CA ALA A 83 -28.05 -22.00 12.82
C ALA A 83 -26.71 -22.55 12.32
N LEU A 84 -25.60 -22.12 12.93
CA LEU A 84 -24.27 -22.64 12.62
C LEU A 84 -24.10 -24.03 13.26
N MET A 85 -24.01 -25.08 12.46
CA MET A 85 -23.73 -26.44 12.92
C MET A 85 -22.23 -26.66 13.10
N HIS A 86 -21.44 -26.16 12.18
CA HIS A 86 -19.99 -26.30 12.21
C HIS A 86 -19.32 -24.93 12.11
N VAL A 87 -18.25 -24.77 12.89
CA VAL A 87 -17.32 -23.64 12.84
C VAL A 87 -15.94 -24.27 12.85
N HIS A 88 -15.07 -23.83 11.96
CA HIS A 88 -13.71 -24.36 11.86
C HIS A 88 -12.98 -24.26 13.21
N PRO A 89 -12.32 -25.32 13.69
CA PRO A 89 -11.68 -25.32 15.02
C PRO A 89 -10.61 -24.25 15.17
N ASP A 90 -9.85 -23.97 14.13
CA ASP A 90 -8.79 -22.95 14.12
C ASP A 90 -9.30 -21.56 13.75
N LEU A 91 -10.61 -21.35 13.71
CA LEU A 91 -11.20 -20.03 13.45
C LEU A 91 -11.12 -19.14 14.70
N ALA A 92 -9.90 -18.76 15.03
CA ALA A 92 -9.60 -17.84 16.14
C ALA A 92 -8.77 -16.67 15.63
N VAL A 93 -8.93 -15.51 16.27
CA VAL A 93 -8.19 -14.29 15.89
C VAL A 93 -6.69 -14.55 15.89
N GLY A 94 -6.04 -14.22 14.79
CA GLY A 94 -4.60 -14.39 14.58
C GLY A 94 -4.18 -15.71 13.95
N MET A 95 -5.07 -16.70 13.87
CA MET A 95 -4.80 -17.98 13.21
C MET A 95 -4.87 -17.84 11.68
N THR A 96 -4.20 -18.75 10.99
CA THR A 96 -4.18 -18.80 9.52
C THR A 96 -4.94 -20.02 9.03
N ILE A 97 -5.81 -19.82 8.04
CA ILE A 97 -6.63 -20.87 7.44
C ILE A 97 -6.32 -20.90 5.94
N PRO A 98 -6.01 -22.08 5.37
CA PRO A 98 -5.72 -22.23 3.95
C PRO A 98 -6.95 -21.97 3.06
N GLU A 99 -6.71 -21.64 1.79
CA GLU A 99 -7.75 -21.55 0.77
C GLU A 99 -8.52 -22.86 0.63
N GLY A 100 -9.85 -22.75 0.48
CA GLY A 100 -10.73 -23.89 0.24
C GLY A 100 -11.16 -24.66 1.49
N GLU A 101 -10.65 -24.35 2.68
CA GLU A 101 -11.13 -24.97 3.91
C GLU A 101 -12.51 -24.47 4.32
N LEU A 102 -13.32 -25.36 4.94
CA LEU A 102 -14.67 -25.07 5.40
C LEU A 102 -14.62 -24.24 6.68
N LEU A 103 -15.01 -22.97 6.58
CA LEU A 103 -15.06 -22.04 7.71
C LEU A 103 -16.31 -22.24 8.58
N PHE A 104 -17.48 -22.27 7.92
CA PHE A 104 -18.77 -22.37 8.56
C PHE A 104 -19.70 -23.28 7.80
N GLU A 105 -20.53 -24.04 8.50
CA GLU A 105 -21.66 -24.77 7.93
C GLU A 105 -22.95 -24.37 8.64
N ILE A 106 -23.91 -23.86 7.86
CA ILE A 106 -25.26 -23.53 8.31
C ILE A 106 -26.10 -24.79 8.18
N GLU A 107 -27.05 -24.99 9.10
CA GLU A 107 -27.94 -26.15 9.12
C GLU A 107 -28.59 -26.39 7.75
N PRO A 108 -28.27 -27.52 7.04
CA PRO A 108 -28.70 -27.71 5.66
C PRO A 108 -30.11 -28.29 5.55
N GLY A 109 -30.68 -28.85 6.64
CA GLY A 109 -31.89 -29.68 6.60
C GLY A 109 -33.08 -29.03 5.87
N MET A 110 -33.36 -27.75 6.13
CA MET A 110 -34.45 -27.05 5.46
C MET A 110 -34.15 -26.82 3.97
N TYR A 111 -32.91 -26.53 3.61
CA TYR A 111 -32.48 -26.28 2.21
C TYR A 111 -32.51 -27.60 1.42
N GLU A 112 -32.08 -28.73 2.01
CA GLU A 112 -32.19 -30.06 1.40
C GLU A 112 -33.66 -30.44 1.16
N ALA A 113 -34.55 -30.17 2.12
CA ALA A 113 -35.96 -30.42 1.94
C ALA A 113 -36.56 -29.64 0.77
N ARG A 114 -36.17 -28.33 0.61
CA ARG A 114 -36.58 -27.50 -0.54
C ARG A 114 -36.05 -28.06 -1.86
N VAL A 115 -34.79 -28.46 -1.93
CA VAL A 115 -34.22 -29.08 -3.14
C VAL A 115 -34.99 -30.35 -3.49
N ARG A 116 -35.29 -31.25 -2.52
CA ARG A 116 -36.10 -32.44 -2.77
C ARG A 116 -37.51 -32.11 -3.28
N GLN A 117 -38.14 -31.06 -2.73
CA GLN A 117 -39.45 -30.58 -3.17
C GLN A 117 -39.42 -30.07 -4.61
N SER A 118 -38.51 -29.18 -4.94
CA SER A 118 -38.35 -28.63 -6.29
C SER A 118 -37.97 -29.71 -7.32
N GLN A 119 -37.15 -30.68 -6.91
CA GLN A 119 -36.78 -31.82 -7.75
C GLN A 119 -38.00 -32.76 -8.04
N ALA A 120 -38.86 -32.96 -7.05
CA ALA A 120 -40.09 -33.71 -7.24
C ALA A 120 -41.06 -32.99 -8.21
N GLU A 121 -41.14 -31.68 -8.13
CA GLU A 121 -41.96 -30.88 -9.04
C GLU A 121 -41.44 -30.93 -10.49
N VAL A 122 -40.14 -30.88 -10.71
CA VAL A 122 -39.54 -31.07 -12.05
C VAL A 122 -39.92 -32.46 -12.60
N LYS A 123 -39.73 -33.51 -11.80
CA LYS A 123 -40.10 -34.88 -12.21
C LYS A 123 -41.60 -35.02 -12.54
N ARG A 124 -42.48 -34.37 -11.77
CA ARG A 124 -43.91 -34.34 -12.00
C ARG A 124 -44.26 -33.76 -13.37
N LEU A 125 -43.65 -32.62 -13.71
CA LEU A 125 -43.87 -31.92 -14.98
C LEU A 125 -43.24 -32.70 -16.16
N GLU A 126 -42.08 -33.32 -15.99
CA GLU A 126 -41.49 -34.18 -17.00
C GLU A 126 -42.41 -35.39 -17.30
N ALA A 127 -43.00 -36.02 -16.27
CA ALA A 127 -43.97 -37.08 -16.46
C ALA A 127 -45.27 -36.59 -17.14
N ALA A 128 -45.68 -35.32 -16.88
CA ALA A 128 -46.81 -34.73 -17.57
C ALA A 128 -46.54 -34.55 -19.07
N LEU A 129 -45.34 -34.12 -19.45
CA LEU A 129 -44.93 -34.00 -20.86
C LEU A 129 -44.95 -35.37 -21.58
N ILE A 130 -44.41 -36.39 -20.97
CA ILE A 130 -44.43 -37.75 -21.51
C ILE A 130 -45.89 -38.22 -21.74
N ARG A 131 -46.76 -37.95 -20.76
CA ARG A 131 -48.22 -38.28 -20.92
C ARG A 131 -48.85 -37.55 -22.07
N HIS A 132 -48.54 -36.26 -22.30
CA HIS A 132 -49.05 -35.51 -23.44
C HIS A 132 -48.54 -36.04 -24.78
N ASP A 133 -47.28 -36.51 -24.83
CA ASP A 133 -46.70 -37.16 -26.01
C ASP A 133 -47.43 -38.49 -26.33
N GLU A 134 -47.71 -39.29 -25.31
CA GLU A 134 -48.44 -40.55 -25.43
C GLU A 134 -49.91 -40.26 -25.89
N GLU A 135 -50.58 -39.23 -25.31
CA GLU A 135 -51.93 -38.82 -25.72
C GLU A 135 -51.95 -38.37 -27.17
N LEU A 136 -50.97 -37.57 -27.60
CA LEU A 136 -50.84 -37.15 -28.99
C LEU A 136 -50.71 -38.33 -29.96
N SER A 137 -49.81 -39.26 -29.64
CA SER A 137 -49.59 -40.48 -30.43
C SER A 137 -50.87 -41.35 -30.54
N ASN A 138 -51.55 -41.53 -29.40
CA ASN A 138 -52.82 -42.28 -29.38
C ASN A 138 -53.91 -41.60 -30.20
N LEU A 139 -54.03 -40.24 -30.15
CA LEU A 139 -54.96 -39.49 -30.96
C LEU A 139 -54.61 -39.58 -32.45
N GLU A 140 -53.34 -39.55 -32.84
CA GLU A 140 -52.95 -39.72 -34.25
C GLU A 140 -53.34 -41.08 -34.83
N LEU A 141 -53.17 -42.16 -34.06
CA LEU A 141 -53.69 -43.47 -34.47
C LEU A 141 -55.19 -43.51 -34.59
N ARG A 142 -55.93 -42.89 -33.66
CA ARG A 142 -57.39 -42.81 -33.69
C ARG A 142 -57.89 -42.00 -34.89
N ILE A 143 -57.23 -40.88 -35.20
CA ILE A 143 -57.55 -40.03 -36.37
C ILE A 143 -57.29 -40.80 -37.66
N ALA A 144 -56.18 -41.51 -37.78
CA ALA A 144 -55.88 -42.33 -38.96
C ALA A 144 -56.99 -43.39 -39.22
N ASN A 145 -57.44 -44.06 -38.17
CA ASN A 145 -58.56 -45.00 -38.28
C ASN A 145 -59.88 -44.34 -38.64
N ALA A 146 -60.17 -43.16 -38.01
CA ALA A 146 -61.37 -42.41 -38.31
C ALA A 146 -61.39 -41.86 -39.74
N ASP A 147 -60.26 -41.39 -40.25
CA ASP A 147 -60.09 -40.94 -41.63
C ASP A 147 -60.32 -42.05 -42.66
N GLN A 148 -59.86 -43.28 -42.36
CA GLN A 148 -60.13 -44.48 -43.21
C GLN A 148 -61.63 -44.82 -43.25
N MET A 149 -62.27 -44.78 -42.07
CA MET A 149 -63.73 -45.07 -42.03
C MET A 149 -64.55 -43.95 -42.73
N LEU A 150 -64.12 -42.70 -42.55
CA LEU A 150 -64.76 -41.57 -43.24
C LEU A 150 -64.65 -41.66 -44.76
N ALA A 151 -63.49 -42.12 -45.29
CA ALA A 151 -63.29 -42.33 -46.71
C ALA A 151 -64.22 -43.42 -47.29
N ILE A 152 -64.45 -44.49 -46.50
CA ILE A 152 -65.38 -45.53 -46.90
C ILE A 152 -66.81 -44.96 -46.96
N GLU A 153 -67.29 -44.31 -45.92
CA GLU A 153 -68.65 -43.71 -45.88
C GLU A 153 -68.84 -42.61 -46.97
N GLU A 154 -67.82 -41.87 -47.28
CA GLU A 154 -67.82 -40.89 -48.38
C GLU A 154 -67.98 -41.58 -49.75
N ALA A 155 -67.23 -42.69 -49.98
CA ALA A 155 -67.34 -43.44 -51.21
C ALA A 155 -68.72 -44.09 -51.36
N ASP A 156 -69.30 -44.62 -50.29
CA ASP A 156 -70.61 -45.18 -50.26
C ASP A 156 -71.69 -44.14 -50.55
N TYR A 157 -71.58 -42.91 -49.92
CA TYR A 157 -72.52 -41.81 -50.24
C TYR A 157 -72.43 -41.36 -51.68
N MET A 158 -71.23 -41.15 -52.20
CA MET A 158 -70.98 -40.78 -53.58
C MET A 158 -71.52 -41.82 -54.59
N THR A 159 -71.37 -43.10 -54.28
CA THR A 159 -71.84 -44.19 -55.10
C THR A 159 -73.36 -44.25 -55.10
N SER A 160 -74.01 -44.21 -53.92
CA SER A 160 -75.44 -44.25 -53.78
C SER A 160 -76.12 -43.04 -54.43
N LYS A 161 -75.53 -41.79 -54.31
CA LYS A 161 -76.00 -40.58 -54.99
C LYS A 161 -75.89 -40.68 -56.53
N ARG A 162 -74.86 -41.29 -57.08
CA ARG A 162 -74.62 -41.51 -58.50
C ARG A 162 -75.66 -42.50 -59.06
N LEU A 163 -75.94 -43.61 -58.34
CA LEU A 163 -76.92 -44.63 -58.74
C LEU A 163 -78.35 -43.99 -58.80
N LEU A 164 -78.67 -43.14 -57.82
CA LEU A 164 -79.98 -42.48 -57.80
C LEU A 164 -80.09 -41.49 -58.91
N GLU A 165 -79.07 -40.62 -59.18
CA GLU A 165 -79.12 -39.51 -60.16
C GLU A 165 -78.98 -40.03 -61.61
N GLN A 166 -78.12 -40.97 -61.87
CA GLN A 166 -77.79 -41.42 -63.23
C GLN A 166 -78.58 -42.72 -63.64
N GLU A 167 -78.68 -43.70 -62.71
CA GLU A 167 -79.29 -45.00 -63.02
C GLU A 167 -80.69 -45.12 -62.48
N LYS A 168 -81.21 -44.11 -61.72
CA LYS A 168 -82.54 -44.13 -61.06
C LYS A 168 -82.78 -45.39 -60.22
N VAL A 169 -81.74 -45.94 -59.61
CA VAL A 169 -81.81 -47.07 -58.73
C VAL A 169 -81.70 -46.64 -57.26
N GLY A 170 -82.61 -47.03 -56.38
CA GLY A 170 -82.66 -46.69 -54.97
C GLY A 170 -83.73 -45.66 -54.63
N THR A 171 -83.88 -45.36 -53.36
CA THR A 171 -84.79 -44.32 -52.87
C THR A 171 -84.06 -43.07 -52.36
N GLU A 172 -84.63 -41.90 -52.44
CA GLU A 172 -84.10 -40.63 -51.91
C GLU A 172 -83.83 -40.82 -50.39
N ARG A 173 -84.71 -41.49 -49.71
CA ARG A 173 -84.58 -41.75 -48.27
C ARG A 173 -83.34 -42.58 -47.91
N ASP A 174 -82.91 -43.55 -48.74
CA ASP A 174 -81.75 -44.42 -48.53
C ASP A 174 -80.49 -43.51 -48.69
N VAL A 175 -80.41 -42.65 -49.68
CA VAL A 175 -79.33 -41.73 -49.89
C VAL A 175 -79.21 -40.71 -48.73
N ASP A 176 -80.34 -40.20 -48.22
CA ASP A 176 -80.36 -39.33 -47.06
C ASP A 176 -79.89 -40.01 -45.81
N LEU A 177 -80.20 -41.29 -45.60
CA LEU A 177 -79.65 -42.06 -44.46
C LEU A 177 -78.14 -42.25 -44.53
N ILE A 178 -77.60 -42.59 -45.72
CA ILE A 178 -76.16 -42.75 -45.94
C ILE A 178 -75.47 -41.41 -45.79
N HIS A 179 -76.05 -40.30 -46.27
CA HIS A 179 -75.57 -38.95 -46.10
C HIS A 179 -75.51 -38.59 -44.61
N GLN A 180 -76.51 -38.93 -43.84
CA GLN A 180 -76.52 -38.68 -42.40
C GLN A 180 -75.42 -39.38 -41.69
N ASN A 181 -75.18 -40.69 -42.02
CA ASN A 181 -74.05 -41.47 -41.47
C ASN A 181 -72.69 -40.87 -41.82
N TYR A 182 -72.48 -40.40 -43.08
CA TYR A 182 -71.26 -39.70 -43.52
C TYR A 182 -71.04 -38.45 -42.69
N LEU A 183 -72.05 -37.59 -42.50
CA LEU A 183 -71.98 -36.34 -41.73
C LEU A 183 -71.61 -36.67 -40.24
N GLN A 184 -72.20 -37.64 -39.62
CA GLN A 184 -71.88 -38.05 -38.25
C GLN A 184 -70.43 -38.53 -38.14
N ARG A 185 -69.92 -39.29 -39.10
CA ARG A 185 -68.50 -39.72 -39.13
C ARG A 185 -67.57 -38.54 -39.33
N LYS A 186 -67.94 -37.62 -40.19
CA LYS A 186 -67.17 -36.37 -40.46
C LYS A 186 -67.05 -35.52 -39.21
N ASP A 187 -68.12 -35.30 -38.49
CA ASP A 187 -68.18 -34.52 -37.25
C ASP A 187 -67.31 -35.18 -36.18
N ALA A 188 -67.38 -36.53 -35.98
CA ALA A 188 -66.55 -37.23 -35.06
C ALA A 188 -65.07 -37.15 -35.43
N THR A 189 -64.71 -37.14 -36.72
CA THR A 189 -63.33 -36.98 -37.18
C THR A 189 -62.83 -35.57 -36.94
N ILE A 190 -63.66 -34.56 -37.17
CA ILE A 190 -63.34 -33.14 -36.89
C ILE A 190 -63.11 -32.91 -35.40
N GLU A 191 -63.92 -33.51 -34.54
CA GLU A 191 -63.73 -33.46 -33.09
C GLU A 191 -62.36 -34.00 -32.65
N LEU A 192 -61.97 -35.20 -33.16
CA LEU A 192 -60.64 -35.79 -32.88
C LEU A 192 -59.49 -34.90 -33.39
N LYS A 193 -59.64 -34.29 -34.60
CA LYS A 193 -58.63 -33.37 -35.16
C LYS A 193 -58.55 -32.10 -34.32
N SER A 194 -59.68 -31.56 -33.89
CA SER A 194 -59.71 -30.38 -33.02
C SER A 194 -59.02 -30.66 -31.66
N ARG A 195 -59.29 -31.83 -31.05
CA ARG A 195 -58.64 -32.24 -29.82
C ARG A 195 -57.12 -32.40 -30.00
N ARG A 196 -56.65 -32.98 -31.13
CA ARG A 196 -55.24 -33.07 -31.47
C ARG A 196 -54.57 -31.68 -31.56
N SER A 197 -55.27 -30.69 -32.17
CA SER A 197 -54.71 -29.36 -32.33
C SER A 197 -54.52 -28.61 -31.03
N LEU A 198 -55.18 -28.97 -29.93
CA LEU A 198 -55.04 -28.36 -28.62
C LEU A 198 -53.83 -28.88 -27.86
N ILE A 199 -53.43 -30.14 -28.07
CA ILE A 199 -52.34 -30.78 -27.29
C ILE A 199 -51.01 -30.07 -27.43
N PRO A 200 -50.54 -29.57 -28.61
CA PRO A 200 -49.31 -28.84 -28.73
C PRO A 200 -49.29 -27.59 -27.84
N HIS A 201 -50.42 -26.87 -27.70
CA HIS A 201 -50.54 -25.68 -26.86
C HIS A 201 -50.44 -26.05 -25.37
N VAL A 202 -51.07 -27.10 -24.91
CA VAL A 202 -50.97 -27.63 -23.54
C VAL A 202 -49.56 -28.12 -23.25
N LYS A 203 -48.92 -28.78 -24.24
CA LYS A 203 -47.51 -29.19 -24.14
C LYS A 203 -46.60 -28.00 -23.99
N LEU A 204 -46.77 -26.93 -24.78
CA LEU A 204 -45.96 -25.70 -24.69
C LEU A 204 -46.14 -25.04 -23.31
N GLU A 205 -47.37 -24.96 -22.80
CA GLU A 205 -47.65 -24.46 -21.45
C GLU A 205 -46.93 -25.32 -20.39
N THR A 206 -46.99 -26.64 -20.48
CA THR A 206 -46.31 -27.55 -19.55
C THR A 206 -44.79 -27.41 -19.66
N GLN A 207 -44.24 -27.19 -20.86
CA GLN A 207 -42.82 -26.91 -21.05
C GLN A 207 -42.39 -25.64 -20.35
N ALA A 208 -43.16 -24.55 -20.48
CA ALA A 208 -42.89 -23.29 -19.79
C ALA A 208 -42.93 -23.46 -18.26
N LEU A 209 -43.86 -24.24 -17.73
CA LEU A 209 -43.93 -24.59 -16.31
C LEU A 209 -42.72 -25.41 -15.86
N LEU A 210 -42.23 -26.33 -16.70
CA LEU A 210 -41.05 -27.14 -16.44
C LEU A 210 -39.80 -26.29 -16.36
N GLU A 211 -39.63 -25.34 -17.27
CA GLU A 211 -38.51 -24.41 -17.24
C GLU A 211 -38.52 -23.54 -15.96
N ALA A 212 -39.68 -23.05 -15.56
CA ALA A 212 -39.82 -22.30 -14.30
C ALA A 212 -39.49 -23.18 -13.08
N ALA A 213 -39.92 -24.49 -13.08
CA ALA A 213 -39.59 -25.40 -12.00
C ALA A 213 -38.08 -25.73 -11.95
N ARG A 214 -37.44 -25.88 -13.11
CA ARG A 214 -35.97 -26.08 -13.20
C ARG A 214 -35.21 -24.84 -12.68
N ALA A 215 -35.63 -23.63 -13.02
CA ALA A 215 -35.06 -22.42 -12.51
C ALA A 215 -35.17 -22.35 -10.97
N ARG A 216 -36.33 -22.74 -10.43
CA ARG A 216 -36.53 -22.84 -8.98
C ARG A 216 -35.63 -23.87 -8.33
N LEU A 217 -35.51 -25.07 -8.93
CA LEU A 217 -34.58 -26.10 -8.45
C LEU A 217 -33.13 -25.60 -8.41
N SER A 218 -32.67 -24.90 -9.46
CA SER A 218 -31.35 -24.32 -9.50
C SER A 218 -31.14 -23.29 -8.37
N GLN A 219 -32.12 -22.44 -8.09
CA GLN A 219 -32.07 -21.49 -6.97
C GLN A 219 -31.99 -22.22 -5.61
N ASP A 220 -32.77 -23.25 -5.39
CA ASP A 220 -32.75 -24.00 -4.14
C ASP A 220 -31.41 -24.77 -3.96
N GLN A 221 -30.84 -25.29 -5.05
CA GLN A 221 -29.52 -25.92 -5.04
C GLN A 221 -28.42 -24.90 -4.72
N LEU A 222 -28.49 -23.67 -5.26
CA LEU A 222 -27.56 -22.58 -4.96
C LEU A 222 -27.67 -22.19 -3.48
N ASN A 223 -28.88 -22.07 -2.94
CA ASN A 223 -29.10 -21.79 -1.54
C ASN A 223 -28.50 -22.89 -0.63
N LEU A 224 -28.67 -24.17 -1.03
CA LEU A 224 -28.02 -25.27 -0.32
C LEU A 224 -26.50 -25.19 -0.39
N LYS A 225 -25.93 -24.84 -1.55
CA LYS A 225 -24.48 -24.65 -1.67
C LYS A 225 -24.01 -23.51 -0.74
N HIS A 226 -24.77 -22.43 -0.59
CA HIS A 226 -24.45 -21.29 0.27
C HIS A 226 -24.55 -21.60 1.78
N THR A 227 -25.04 -22.79 2.18
CA THR A 227 -24.97 -23.23 3.58
C THR A 227 -23.53 -23.55 4.00
N LYS A 228 -22.64 -23.84 3.05
CA LYS A 228 -21.22 -24.11 3.29
C LYS A 228 -20.39 -22.92 2.83
N ILE A 229 -19.67 -22.33 3.77
CA ILE A 229 -18.85 -21.15 3.54
C ILE A 229 -17.39 -21.56 3.64
N TYR A 230 -16.67 -21.42 2.53
CA TYR A 230 -15.26 -21.80 2.41
C TYR A 230 -14.36 -20.58 2.45
N CYS A 231 -13.10 -20.80 2.82
CA CYS A 231 -12.06 -19.76 2.80
C CYS A 231 -11.72 -19.41 1.33
N PRO A 232 -11.84 -18.14 0.92
CA PRO A 232 -11.65 -17.74 -0.48
C PRO A 232 -10.19 -17.62 -0.92
N PHE A 233 -9.24 -17.56 0.01
CA PHE A 233 -7.79 -17.44 -0.17
C PHE A 233 -7.08 -17.87 1.12
N ASP A 234 -5.77 -18.01 1.10
CA ASP A 234 -4.98 -18.22 2.31
C ASP A 234 -5.12 -17.01 3.26
N ALA A 235 -5.93 -17.17 4.28
CA ALA A 235 -6.40 -16.09 5.10
C ALA A 235 -5.86 -16.13 6.52
N ARG A 236 -5.57 -14.95 7.06
CA ARG A 236 -5.44 -14.74 8.50
C ARG A 236 -6.75 -14.22 9.06
N VAL A 237 -7.19 -14.81 10.15
CA VAL A 237 -8.43 -14.43 10.85
C VAL A 237 -8.18 -13.15 11.64
N GLU A 238 -8.93 -12.09 11.34
CA GLU A 238 -8.82 -10.81 12.05
C GLU A 238 -9.91 -10.64 13.10
N LEU A 239 -11.14 -11.04 12.76
CA LEU A 239 -12.28 -10.95 13.66
C LEU A 239 -13.20 -12.16 13.45
N VAL A 240 -13.73 -12.70 14.54
CA VAL A 240 -14.79 -13.71 14.55
C VAL A 240 -15.97 -13.17 15.33
N SER A 241 -17.14 -13.12 14.68
CA SER A 241 -18.37 -12.57 15.27
C SER A 241 -19.47 -13.59 15.45
N ALA A 242 -19.22 -14.87 15.09
CA ALA A 242 -20.22 -15.91 15.14
C ALA A 242 -19.66 -17.21 15.76
N TYR A 243 -20.50 -17.88 16.54
CA TYR A 243 -20.14 -19.07 17.29
C TYR A 243 -21.07 -20.24 16.93
N ARG A 244 -20.61 -21.46 17.21
CA ARG A 244 -21.41 -22.68 17.01
C ARG A 244 -22.77 -22.57 17.71
N SER A 245 -23.82 -23.07 17.06
CA SER A 245 -25.22 -23.01 17.50
C SER A 245 -25.86 -21.61 17.49
N GLN A 246 -25.14 -20.58 17.07
CA GLN A 246 -25.71 -19.25 16.88
C GLN A 246 -26.50 -19.20 15.55
N VAL A 247 -27.66 -18.54 15.58
CA VAL A 247 -28.43 -18.26 14.36
C VAL A 247 -27.82 -17.04 13.67
N VAL A 248 -27.42 -17.23 12.41
CA VAL A 248 -26.92 -16.16 11.56
C VAL A 248 -27.94 -15.78 10.50
N THR A 249 -27.89 -14.54 10.09
CA THR A 249 -28.76 -14.00 9.02
C THR A 249 -27.91 -13.49 7.88
N ALA A 250 -28.45 -13.54 6.67
CA ALA A 250 -27.89 -12.83 5.53
C ALA A 250 -27.69 -11.38 5.91
N HIS A 251 -26.55 -10.76 5.52
CA HIS A 251 -26.14 -9.37 5.80
C HIS A 251 -25.38 -9.15 7.13
N PHE A 252 -25.24 -10.16 8.02
CA PHE A 252 -24.41 -10.05 9.21
C PHE A 252 -23.05 -10.70 8.99
N SER A 253 -21.96 -9.94 9.20
CA SER A 253 -20.60 -10.47 9.04
C SER A 253 -20.28 -11.46 10.16
N VAL A 254 -19.91 -12.68 9.81
CA VAL A 254 -19.55 -13.76 10.75
C VAL A 254 -18.06 -13.81 11.04
N ALA A 255 -17.23 -13.38 10.10
CA ALA A 255 -15.79 -13.26 10.27
C ALA A 255 -15.23 -12.18 9.34
N THR A 256 -14.06 -11.66 9.69
CA THR A 256 -13.24 -10.81 8.82
C THR A 256 -11.92 -11.53 8.59
N LEU A 257 -11.60 -11.73 7.32
CA LEU A 257 -10.40 -12.42 6.86
C LEU A 257 -9.49 -11.47 6.11
N THR A 258 -8.20 -11.63 6.31
CA THR A 258 -7.15 -10.87 5.66
C THR A 258 -6.33 -11.78 4.76
N ASP A 259 -6.17 -11.38 3.52
CA ASP A 259 -5.34 -12.06 2.52
C ASP A 259 -3.85 -11.95 2.90
N MET A 260 -3.19 -13.11 2.96
CA MET A 260 -1.77 -13.23 3.30
C MET A 260 -0.85 -13.22 2.07
N SER A 261 -1.40 -13.23 0.86
CA SER A 261 -0.62 -13.33 -0.39
C SER A 261 0.13 -12.04 -0.74
N ALA A 262 -0.38 -10.89 -0.32
CA ALA A 262 0.23 -9.60 -0.58
C ALA A 262 -0.11 -8.57 0.49
N PHE A 263 0.90 -7.76 0.84
CA PHE A 263 0.75 -6.63 1.76
C PHE A 263 0.99 -5.32 1.02
N GLU A 264 0.37 -4.27 1.50
CA GLU A 264 0.61 -2.91 1.04
C GLU A 264 1.24 -2.08 2.16
N LEU A 265 2.27 -1.33 1.80
CA LEU A 265 2.87 -0.32 2.66
C LEU A 265 2.52 1.06 2.11
N SER A 266 1.70 1.82 2.82
CA SER A 266 1.40 3.20 2.46
C SER A 266 2.53 4.10 2.99
N VAL A 267 3.44 4.48 2.09
CA VAL A 267 4.67 5.21 2.39
C VAL A 267 4.43 6.71 2.26
N GLY A 268 4.62 7.44 3.34
CA GLY A 268 4.63 8.90 3.33
C GLY A 268 6.00 9.45 2.94
N VAL A 269 6.05 10.29 1.92
CA VAL A 269 7.27 10.95 1.40
C VAL A 269 7.05 12.46 1.42
N ASP A 270 8.08 13.24 1.76
CA ASP A 270 8.01 14.71 1.65
C ASP A 270 7.77 15.08 0.18
N PRO A 271 6.80 15.95 -0.14
CA PRO A 271 6.55 16.40 -1.52
C PRO A 271 7.78 17.01 -2.21
N ARG A 272 8.69 17.61 -1.43
CA ARG A 272 9.97 18.13 -1.94
C ARG A 272 10.89 17.03 -2.45
N ASP A 273 10.75 15.82 -1.91
CA ASP A 273 11.57 14.68 -2.28
C ASP A 273 11.01 13.92 -3.51
N LEU A 274 9.78 14.21 -3.95
CA LEU A 274 9.19 13.58 -5.15
C LEU A 274 10.01 13.83 -6.42
N ARG A 275 10.62 15.03 -6.54
CA ARG A 275 11.49 15.38 -7.68
C ARG A 275 12.75 14.52 -7.77
N TRP A 276 13.15 13.88 -6.66
CA TRP A 276 14.33 13.03 -6.57
C TRP A 276 14.03 11.56 -6.83
N LEU A 277 12.76 11.18 -6.96
CA LEU A 277 12.37 9.83 -7.30
C LEU A 277 12.82 9.49 -8.72
N ASP A 278 13.10 8.20 -8.94
CA ASP A 278 13.28 7.66 -10.28
C ASP A 278 12.08 7.99 -11.16
N GLU A 279 12.31 8.26 -12.44
CA GLU A 279 11.25 8.68 -13.37
C GLU A 279 10.12 7.67 -13.48
N SER A 280 10.42 6.39 -13.34
CA SER A 280 9.45 5.29 -13.45
C SER A 280 8.47 5.20 -12.26
N ILE A 281 8.76 5.86 -11.13
CA ILE A 281 7.89 5.86 -9.94
C ILE A 281 7.36 7.24 -9.56
N ARG A 282 7.51 8.22 -10.44
CA ARG A 282 6.85 9.51 -10.25
C ARG A 282 5.34 9.39 -10.41
N PRO A 283 4.56 10.26 -9.75
CA PRO A 283 3.08 10.19 -9.81
C PRO A 283 2.54 10.20 -11.24
N GLU A 284 3.19 10.93 -12.16
CA GLU A 284 2.82 11.02 -13.56
C GLU A 284 2.99 9.66 -14.27
N ALA A 285 4.13 9.01 -14.04
CA ALA A 285 4.46 7.72 -14.64
C ALA A 285 3.64 6.56 -14.07
N LEU A 286 3.24 6.63 -12.80
CA LEU A 286 2.44 5.59 -12.15
C LEU A 286 0.98 5.55 -12.60
N ASN A 287 0.47 6.65 -13.20
CA ASN A 287 -0.88 6.74 -13.73
C ASN A 287 -1.00 6.20 -15.17
N GLU A 288 0.10 5.99 -15.86
CA GLU A 288 0.14 5.36 -17.17
C GLU A 288 0.31 3.85 -17.00
N GLU A 289 -0.41 3.05 -17.79
CA GLU A 289 -0.23 1.59 -17.85
C GLU A 289 1.15 1.28 -18.45
N GLN A 290 2.19 1.28 -17.62
CA GLN A 290 3.53 0.91 -18.05
C GLN A 290 3.66 -0.60 -18.19
N GLU A 291 3.86 -1.08 -19.41
CA GLU A 291 4.34 -2.42 -19.74
C GLU A 291 5.86 -2.53 -19.43
N GLY A 292 6.25 -2.51 -18.16
CA GLY A 292 7.66 -2.63 -17.79
C GLY A 292 7.87 -3.15 -16.36
N PRO A 293 9.07 -3.66 -16.05
CA PRO A 293 9.39 -4.08 -14.69
C PRO A 293 9.36 -2.86 -13.76
N ARG A 294 8.48 -2.91 -12.77
CA ARG A 294 8.38 -1.86 -11.76
C ARG A 294 9.66 -1.83 -10.91
N PRO A 295 10.18 -0.64 -10.56
CA PRO A 295 11.39 -0.53 -9.75
C PRO A 295 11.22 -1.18 -8.38
N GLU A 296 12.24 -1.90 -7.96
CA GLU A 296 12.28 -2.55 -6.66
C GLU A 296 12.50 -1.52 -5.55
N VAL A 297 11.76 -1.68 -4.47
CA VAL A 297 11.83 -0.90 -3.24
C VAL A 297 12.27 -1.81 -2.11
N ARG A 298 13.26 -1.39 -1.33
CA ARG A 298 13.65 -2.08 -0.11
C ARG A 298 12.84 -1.57 1.07
N VAL A 299 12.07 -2.47 1.66
CA VAL A 299 11.29 -2.20 2.87
C VAL A 299 12.06 -2.77 4.05
N LYS A 300 12.38 -1.94 5.02
CA LYS A 300 13.21 -2.28 6.17
C LYS A 300 12.44 -2.10 7.48
N TRP A 301 12.64 -3.03 8.40
CA TRP A 301 12.12 -2.93 9.75
C TRP A 301 13.24 -3.22 10.75
N ALA A 302 13.47 -2.30 11.66
CA ALA A 302 14.51 -2.41 12.66
C ALA A 302 13.92 -2.85 13.99
N LEU A 303 14.40 -3.98 14.51
CA LEU A 303 14.03 -4.51 15.82
C LEU A 303 15.30 -4.88 16.60
N HIS A 304 15.49 -4.27 17.77
CA HIS A 304 16.60 -4.59 18.69
C HIS A 304 18.01 -4.68 18.04
N GLY A 305 18.27 -3.80 17.05
CA GLY A 305 19.58 -3.77 16.36
C GLY A 305 19.71 -4.74 15.18
N GLN A 306 18.70 -5.56 14.91
CA GLN A 306 18.60 -6.35 13.68
C GLN A 306 17.74 -5.59 12.67
N GLU A 307 18.20 -5.51 11.43
CA GLU A 307 17.47 -4.91 10.33
C GLU A 307 16.97 -6.02 9.40
N LEU A 308 15.65 -6.18 9.36
CA LEU A 308 14.97 -7.09 8.44
C LEU A 308 14.57 -6.33 7.19
N SER A 309 14.73 -6.95 6.04
CA SER A 309 14.42 -6.32 4.75
C SER A 309 13.57 -7.22 3.87
N TRP A 310 12.57 -6.60 3.21
CA TRP A 310 11.71 -7.23 2.20
C TRP A 310 11.78 -6.45 0.91
N ARG A 311 11.49 -7.13 -0.19
CA ARG A 311 11.38 -6.50 -1.50
C ARG A 311 9.93 -6.11 -1.76
N GLY A 312 9.74 -4.92 -2.28
CA GLY A 312 8.44 -4.42 -2.68
C GLY A 312 8.53 -3.66 -4.00
N TYR A 313 7.39 -3.31 -4.57
CA TYR A 313 7.28 -2.57 -5.82
C TYR A 313 6.28 -1.43 -5.64
N VAL A 314 6.61 -0.23 -6.11
CA VAL A 314 5.64 0.87 -6.12
C VAL A 314 4.53 0.54 -7.10
N THR A 315 3.29 0.53 -6.62
CA THR A 315 2.13 0.21 -7.44
C THR A 315 1.36 1.43 -7.88
N ARG A 316 1.20 2.41 -7.01
CA ARG A 316 0.42 3.61 -7.29
C ARG A 316 0.78 4.77 -6.37
N PHE A 317 0.48 5.96 -6.85
CA PHE A 317 0.36 7.15 -6.02
C PHE A 317 -1.06 7.18 -5.43
N GLU A 318 -1.19 7.32 -4.12
CA GLU A 318 -2.49 7.30 -3.44
C GLU A 318 -3.09 8.71 -3.39
N ARG A 319 -2.41 9.62 -2.71
CA ARG A 319 -2.84 11.01 -2.53
C ARG A 319 -1.77 11.82 -1.82
N VAL A 320 -1.98 13.13 -1.76
CA VAL A 320 -1.29 14.00 -0.78
C VAL A 320 -2.14 14.03 0.48
N ASP A 321 -1.54 13.69 1.61
CA ASP A 321 -2.18 13.75 2.92
C ASP A 321 -2.06 15.19 3.46
N GLU A 322 -3.19 15.86 3.60
CA GLU A 322 -3.25 17.27 4.03
C GLU A 322 -2.80 17.45 5.49
N ALA A 323 -3.07 16.47 6.35
CA ALA A 323 -2.74 16.53 7.78
C ALA A 323 -1.23 16.44 8.02
N THR A 324 -0.58 15.53 7.32
CA THR A 324 0.87 15.30 7.42
C THR A 324 1.67 16.04 6.38
N ARG A 325 1.01 16.61 5.37
CA ARG A 325 1.63 17.25 4.19
C ARG A 325 2.64 16.34 3.49
N THR A 326 2.33 15.05 3.42
CA THR A 326 3.16 14.05 2.76
C THR A 326 2.46 13.47 1.54
N ALA A 327 3.24 13.16 0.52
CA ALA A 327 2.78 12.39 -0.63
C ALA A 327 2.76 10.91 -0.25
N ARG A 328 1.64 10.22 -0.48
CA ARG A 328 1.50 8.79 -0.17
C ARG A 328 1.69 7.94 -1.41
N LEU A 329 2.71 7.10 -1.37
CA LEU A 329 2.99 6.08 -2.36
C LEU A 329 2.64 4.71 -1.76
N VAL A 330 2.05 3.84 -2.56
CA VAL A 330 1.74 2.48 -2.14
C VAL A 330 2.77 1.52 -2.71
N VAL A 331 3.44 0.82 -1.81
CA VAL A 331 4.41 -0.24 -2.12
C VAL A 331 3.76 -1.57 -1.83
N GLU A 332 3.64 -2.41 -2.84
CA GLU A 332 3.15 -3.79 -2.71
C GLU A 332 4.33 -4.71 -2.38
N ILE A 333 4.17 -5.51 -1.34
CA ILE A 333 5.15 -6.50 -0.90
C ILE A 333 4.53 -7.86 -1.13
N ARG A 334 5.11 -8.65 -2.04
CA ARG A 334 4.72 -10.03 -2.33
C ARG A 334 5.81 -10.92 -1.78
N ASP A 335 5.57 -11.48 -0.63
CA ASP A 335 6.48 -12.47 -0.06
C ASP A 335 5.84 -13.85 -0.19
N VAL A 336 6.13 -14.52 -1.29
CA VAL A 336 5.62 -15.87 -1.60
C VAL A 336 6.05 -16.89 -0.54
N ASP A 337 7.15 -16.62 0.18
CA ASP A 337 7.67 -17.50 1.22
C ASP A 337 6.97 -17.32 2.58
N MET A 338 6.17 -16.29 2.78
CA MET A 338 5.50 -16.04 4.07
C MET A 338 4.56 -17.18 4.46
N ILE A 339 3.73 -17.64 3.53
CA ILE A 339 2.75 -18.71 3.77
C ILE A 339 3.50 -20.01 4.03
N ALA A 340 4.53 -20.31 3.24
CA ALA A 340 5.36 -21.50 3.42
C ALA A 340 6.13 -21.49 4.75
N LYS A 341 6.55 -20.34 5.26
CA LYS A 341 7.22 -20.21 6.56
C LYS A 341 6.25 -20.40 7.72
N VAL A 342 5.05 -19.83 7.65
CA VAL A 342 4.00 -20.02 8.67
C VAL A 342 3.54 -21.48 8.71
N GLN A 343 3.35 -22.13 7.56
CA GLN A 343 2.92 -23.53 7.47
C GLN A 343 4.00 -24.53 7.91
N ARG A 344 5.29 -24.20 7.77
CA ARG A 344 6.41 -25.09 8.17
C ARG A 344 6.78 -25.02 9.65
N GLY A 345 6.05 -24.25 10.47
CA GLY A 345 6.32 -24.13 11.91
C GLY A 345 7.71 -23.59 12.19
N GLY A 346 8.03 -22.51 11.54
CA GLY A 346 9.29 -21.78 11.49
C GLY A 346 10.37 -22.13 12.48
N ALA A 347 11.35 -22.90 12.01
CA ALA A 347 12.64 -23.00 12.68
C ALA A 347 13.58 -21.81 12.37
N ASP A 348 13.10 -20.85 11.55
CA ASP A 348 13.85 -19.63 11.21
C ASP A 348 13.24 -18.49 12.04
N ASP A 349 14.03 -18.02 13.00
CA ASP A 349 13.67 -17.01 14.02
C ASP A 349 13.43 -15.60 13.41
N SER A 350 13.30 -15.52 12.09
CA SER A 350 13.03 -14.26 11.37
C SER A 350 11.55 -13.91 11.48
N PRO A 351 11.19 -12.78 12.11
CA PRO A 351 9.82 -12.37 12.21
C PRO A 351 9.23 -12.13 10.82
N THR A 352 8.05 -12.72 10.59
CA THR A 352 7.27 -12.47 9.39
C THR A 352 6.68 -11.07 9.40
N LEU A 353 6.58 -10.45 8.22
CA LEU A 353 5.92 -9.14 8.07
C LEU A 353 4.47 -9.24 8.56
N ALA A 354 4.07 -8.37 9.45
CA ALA A 354 2.72 -8.37 10.01
C ALA A 354 2.02 -7.02 9.78
N ILE A 355 0.71 -7.08 9.71
CA ILE A 355 -0.14 -5.88 9.63
C ILE A 355 0.11 -5.01 10.86
N GLY A 356 0.19 -3.70 10.65
CA GLY A 356 0.46 -2.73 11.70
C GLY A 356 1.94 -2.44 11.95
N MET A 357 2.86 -3.21 11.37
CA MET A 357 4.29 -2.89 11.45
C MET A 357 4.60 -1.56 10.78
N HIS A 358 5.36 -0.72 11.48
CA HIS A 358 5.84 0.54 10.94
C HIS A 358 7.22 0.31 10.30
N CYS A 359 7.27 0.42 8.97
CA CYS A 359 8.44 0.14 8.19
C CYS A 359 9.01 1.38 7.52
N ARG A 360 10.31 1.34 7.25
CA ARG A 360 11.02 2.30 6.43
C ARG A 360 11.13 1.76 5.02
N ALA A 361 10.77 2.54 4.02
CA ALA A 361 10.92 2.20 2.61
C ALA A 361 12.04 3.06 1.98
N GLU A 362 12.96 2.40 1.29
CA GLU A 362 13.99 3.04 0.50
C GLU A 362 13.57 2.97 -0.97
N LEU A 363 13.04 4.09 -1.44
CA LEU A 363 12.55 4.26 -2.81
C LEU A 363 13.72 4.56 -3.75
N PRO A 364 13.76 3.97 -4.94
CA PRO A 364 14.80 4.28 -5.91
C PRO A 364 14.75 5.74 -6.29
N ALA A 365 15.93 6.35 -6.34
CA ALA A 365 16.11 7.74 -6.68
C ALA A 365 16.79 7.90 -8.05
N ARG A 366 16.59 9.06 -8.63
CA ARG A 366 17.28 9.48 -9.84
C ARG A 366 18.79 9.46 -9.61
N LYS A 367 19.54 8.99 -10.60
CA LYS A 367 20.99 9.08 -10.62
C LYS A 367 21.41 10.51 -10.88
N LEU A 368 22.23 11.04 -10.00
CA LEU A 368 22.83 12.38 -10.16
C LEU A 368 24.27 12.18 -10.61
N THR A 369 24.59 12.69 -11.79
CA THR A 369 25.96 12.78 -12.29
C THR A 369 26.61 14.04 -11.70
N ASP A 370 27.91 13.98 -11.43
CA ASP A 370 28.70 15.12 -10.95
C ASP A 370 28.18 15.73 -9.64
N ALA A 371 27.75 14.90 -8.71
CA ALA A 371 27.30 15.31 -7.39
C ALA A 371 28.38 15.05 -6.33
N LEU A 372 28.42 15.90 -5.31
CA LEU A 372 29.35 15.82 -4.19
C LEU A 372 28.61 15.83 -2.87
N LEU A 373 28.95 14.89 -1.99
CA LEU A 373 28.38 14.82 -0.65
C LEU A 373 29.33 15.47 0.36
N ILE A 374 28.89 16.59 0.98
CA ILE A 374 29.68 17.35 1.94
C ILE A 374 29.03 17.25 3.32
N PRO A 375 29.81 17.06 4.40
CA PRO A 375 29.29 17.13 5.76
C PRO A 375 28.62 18.48 6.03
N ARG A 376 27.45 18.48 6.65
CA ARG A 376 26.65 19.69 6.88
C ARG A 376 27.39 20.77 7.65
N HIS A 377 28.26 20.39 8.58
CA HIS A 377 29.05 21.33 9.38
C HIS A 377 30.16 22.03 8.60
N ALA A 378 30.51 21.54 7.39
CA ALA A 378 31.45 22.20 6.49
C ALA A 378 30.80 23.20 5.56
N VAL A 379 29.45 23.30 5.58
CA VAL A 379 28.67 24.26 4.78
C VAL A 379 28.23 25.42 5.68
N TYR A 380 28.58 26.60 5.29
CA TYR A 380 28.27 27.87 6.01
C TYR A 380 27.20 28.66 5.28
N ASP A 381 26.26 29.23 6.04
CA ASP A 381 25.12 30.02 5.54
C ASP A 381 24.31 29.34 4.41
N ASN A 382 24.28 28.01 4.38
CA ASN A 382 23.63 27.20 3.33
C ASN A 382 24.09 27.53 1.89
N ARG A 383 25.26 28.15 1.73
CA ARG A 383 25.75 28.64 0.42
C ARG A 383 27.25 28.51 0.23
N TRP A 384 28.03 28.51 1.29
CA TRP A 384 29.47 28.64 1.21
C TRP A 384 30.18 27.42 1.77
N VAL A 385 31.25 27.00 1.09
CA VAL A 385 32.27 26.08 1.61
C VAL A 385 33.62 26.79 1.63
N TYR A 386 34.46 26.38 2.56
CA TYR A 386 35.83 26.88 2.61
C TYR A 386 36.77 25.84 2.03
N VAL A 387 37.72 26.32 1.20
CA VAL A 387 38.75 25.51 0.55
C VAL A 387 40.13 25.94 1.01
N PHE A 388 41.04 24.98 0.99
CA PHE A 388 42.44 25.19 1.28
C PHE A 388 43.17 25.48 -0.03
N GLU A 389 43.72 26.68 -0.19
CA GLU A 389 44.60 27.07 -1.29
C GLU A 389 46.05 27.03 -0.82
N PRO A 390 46.94 26.19 -1.37
CA PRO A 390 48.33 26.10 -0.95
C PRO A 390 49.12 27.37 -1.30
N ASP A 391 49.99 27.83 -0.40
CA ASP A 391 50.92 28.91 -0.67
C ASP A 391 52.08 28.42 -1.53
N GLY A 392 52.12 28.70 -2.84
CA GLY A 392 53.15 28.33 -3.80
C GLY A 392 52.79 27.17 -4.72
N ASP A 393 53.64 26.90 -5.74
CA ASP A 393 53.41 25.93 -6.84
C ASP A 393 53.44 24.44 -6.41
N ALA A 394 53.67 24.16 -5.13
CA ALA A 394 53.73 22.79 -4.65
C ALA A 394 52.43 22.39 -3.97
N SER A 395 51.63 21.50 -4.62
CA SER A 395 50.45 20.86 -4.05
C SER A 395 50.74 20.05 -2.74
N SER A 396 51.96 19.94 -2.31
CA SER A 396 52.42 19.31 -1.07
C SER A 396 52.65 20.29 0.10
N SER A 397 52.37 21.58 -0.05
CA SER A 397 52.54 22.54 1.05
C SER A 397 51.53 22.29 2.17
N ALA A 398 52.00 22.07 3.39
CA ALA A 398 51.15 21.95 4.57
C ALA A 398 50.58 23.32 5.01
N VAL A 399 51.08 24.43 4.46
CA VAL A 399 50.61 25.80 4.77
C VAL A 399 49.91 26.38 3.56
N GLY A 400 48.75 26.97 3.79
CA GLY A 400 47.97 27.60 2.74
C GLY A 400 47.01 28.64 3.28
N ARG A 401 46.19 29.18 2.42
CA ARG A 401 45.19 30.20 2.72
C ARG A 401 43.77 29.66 2.63
N LEU A 402 42.91 30.20 3.47
CA LEU A 402 41.50 29.92 3.46
C LEU A 402 40.82 30.73 2.35
N ALA A 403 40.33 30.05 1.34
CA ALA A 403 39.45 30.64 0.33
C ALA A 403 38.02 30.20 0.54
N ARG A 404 37.11 30.88 -0.11
CA ARG A 404 35.65 30.57 -0.03
C ARG A 404 35.12 30.33 -1.43
N ARG A 405 34.29 29.24 -1.56
CA ARG A 405 33.59 28.89 -2.79
C ARG A 405 32.09 28.91 -2.57
N GLN A 406 31.33 29.35 -3.53
CA GLN A 406 29.89 29.25 -3.53
C GLN A 406 29.49 27.87 -4.02
N VAL A 407 28.51 27.28 -3.34
CA VAL A 407 27.94 25.96 -3.69
C VAL A 407 26.44 26.02 -3.77
N SER A 408 25.88 25.27 -4.71
CA SER A 408 24.42 25.07 -4.83
C SER A 408 24.01 23.80 -4.09
N LEU A 409 23.18 23.93 -3.06
CA LEU A 409 22.72 22.82 -2.25
C LEU A 409 21.49 22.20 -2.87
N LEU A 410 21.56 20.92 -3.23
CA LEU A 410 20.45 20.17 -3.78
C LEU A 410 19.56 19.55 -2.69
N ARG A 411 20.17 18.81 -1.77
CA ARG A 411 19.42 18.02 -0.77
C ARG A 411 20.24 17.80 0.49
N SER A 412 19.59 17.82 1.65
CA SER A 412 20.18 17.36 2.92
C SER A 412 19.93 15.87 3.10
N ILE A 413 20.98 15.10 3.38
CA ILE A 413 20.94 13.66 3.59
C ILE A 413 21.60 13.35 4.92
N GLY A 414 20.80 13.18 5.95
CA GLY A 414 21.33 12.95 7.30
C GLY A 414 22.19 14.13 7.77
N ASP A 415 23.45 13.84 8.10
CA ASP A 415 24.46 14.80 8.54
C ASP A 415 25.26 15.40 7.36
N SER A 416 24.88 15.11 6.13
CA SER A 416 25.55 15.55 4.92
C SER A 416 24.61 16.32 4.00
N VAL A 417 25.18 17.06 3.09
CA VAL A 417 24.45 17.85 2.08
C VAL A 417 24.99 17.50 0.70
N LEU A 418 24.09 17.24 -0.21
CA LEU A 418 24.39 16.99 -1.62
C LEU A 418 24.52 18.32 -2.34
N VAL A 419 25.63 18.50 -3.04
CA VAL A 419 25.96 19.69 -3.82
C VAL A 419 26.06 19.29 -5.29
N ASP A 420 25.51 20.10 -6.16
CA ASP A 420 25.52 19.93 -7.61
C ASP A 420 26.60 20.76 -8.27
N TYR A 421 27.32 20.16 -9.21
CA TYR A 421 28.28 20.82 -10.09
C TYR A 421 27.67 21.17 -11.45
N SER A 422 26.70 20.38 -11.94
CA SER A 422 26.20 20.46 -13.32
C SER A 422 25.16 21.56 -13.58
N GLY A 423 24.80 22.37 -12.57
CA GLY A 423 23.80 23.44 -12.73
C GLY A 423 22.37 22.93 -12.94
N PHE A 424 22.02 21.86 -12.26
CA PHE A 424 20.75 21.11 -12.40
C PHE A 424 19.45 21.90 -12.11
N ASN A 425 19.55 23.09 -11.52
CA ASN A 425 18.40 23.97 -11.33
C ASN A 425 18.11 24.78 -12.58
N ASP A 426 17.46 24.19 -13.59
CA ASP A 426 16.97 24.89 -14.79
C ASP A 426 15.97 26.03 -14.46
N ASP A 427 15.30 25.97 -13.31
CA ASP A 427 14.29 26.95 -12.89
C ASP A 427 14.84 28.15 -12.11
N GLU A 428 16.09 28.12 -11.65
CA GLU A 428 16.75 29.20 -10.92
C GLU A 428 18.10 29.57 -11.55
N ARG A 429 18.10 30.03 -12.81
CA ARG A 429 19.29 30.57 -13.50
C ARG A 429 19.90 31.80 -12.85
N ASP A 430 19.36 32.24 -11.72
CA ASP A 430 19.77 33.49 -11.04
C ASP A 430 20.52 33.28 -9.72
N SER A 431 20.75 32.08 -9.27
CA SER A 431 21.51 31.77 -8.04
C SER A 431 22.80 31.02 -8.36
N GLY A 432 23.84 31.79 -8.71
CA GLY A 432 25.26 31.49 -8.62
C GLY A 432 25.72 30.11 -8.96
N ALA A 433 26.38 29.92 -10.11
CA ALA A 433 27.06 28.68 -10.46
C ALA A 433 27.94 28.19 -9.31
N CYS A 434 28.03 26.84 -9.14
CA CYS A 434 28.98 26.25 -8.21
C CYS A 434 30.41 26.67 -8.61
N GLU A 435 31.10 27.37 -7.70
CA GLU A 435 32.48 27.83 -7.92
C GLU A 435 33.53 26.77 -7.52
N LEU A 436 33.08 25.63 -6.96
CA LEU A 436 33.95 24.58 -6.48
C LEU A 436 34.44 23.69 -7.65
N GLU A 437 35.74 23.54 -7.79
CA GLU A 437 36.35 22.74 -8.84
C GLU A 437 36.69 21.29 -8.34
N ALA A 438 36.74 20.36 -9.28
CA ALA A 438 37.14 18.99 -8.97
C ALA A 438 38.61 18.94 -8.52
N GLY A 439 38.87 18.30 -7.38
CA GLY A 439 40.21 18.21 -6.80
C GLY A 439 40.55 19.32 -5.80
N GLU A 440 39.72 20.37 -5.65
CA GLU A 440 39.93 21.35 -4.58
C GLU A 440 39.81 20.69 -3.20
N LEU A 441 40.61 21.18 -2.24
CA LEU A 441 40.64 20.65 -0.87
C LEU A 441 39.65 21.40 0.01
N ILE A 442 38.51 20.77 0.30
CA ILE A 442 37.45 21.32 1.16
C ILE A 442 37.87 21.17 2.63
N VAL A 443 37.76 22.25 3.40
CA VAL A 443 37.97 22.22 4.85
C VAL A 443 36.75 21.63 5.54
N VAL A 444 36.92 20.44 6.10
CA VAL A 444 35.88 19.66 6.76
C VAL A 444 35.83 19.93 8.27
N SER A 445 36.93 20.34 8.89
CA SER A 445 36.94 20.70 10.30
C SER A 445 36.11 21.97 10.58
N PRO A 446 35.35 22.02 11.70
CA PRO A 446 34.53 23.19 12.03
C PRO A 446 35.42 24.42 12.29
N LEU A 447 35.18 25.49 11.57
CA LEU A 447 35.89 26.75 11.71
C LEU A 447 35.10 27.72 12.60
N ILE A 448 35.76 28.26 13.63
CA ILE A 448 35.21 29.32 14.49
C ILE A 448 35.60 30.67 13.90
N LYS A 449 34.65 31.39 13.30
CA LYS A 449 34.86 32.70 12.64
C LYS A 449 35.90 32.66 11.50
N PRO A 450 35.62 31.95 10.41
CA PRO A 450 36.52 31.90 9.25
C PRO A 450 36.67 33.25 8.61
N VAL A 451 37.91 33.64 8.30
CA VAL A 451 38.23 34.89 7.60
C VAL A 451 38.96 34.52 6.31
N ILE A 452 38.48 35.02 5.18
CA ILE A 452 39.08 34.79 3.87
C ILE A 452 40.53 35.30 3.88
N GLY A 453 41.46 34.50 3.35
CA GLY A 453 42.89 34.81 3.27
C GLY A 453 43.67 34.52 4.56
N MET A 454 43.04 34.02 5.64
CA MET A 454 43.78 33.59 6.83
C MET A 454 44.70 32.42 6.51
N SER A 455 45.89 32.41 7.12
CA SER A 455 46.82 31.28 7.00
C SER A 455 46.33 30.12 7.84
N ILE A 456 46.27 28.93 7.22
CA ILE A 456 45.83 27.69 7.82
C ILE A 456 46.88 26.57 7.55
N HIS A 457 46.92 25.61 8.41
CA HIS A 457 47.83 24.48 8.29
C HIS A 457 47.01 23.19 8.07
N ARG A 458 47.34 22.47 7.01
CA ARG A 458 46.70 21.21 6.70
C ARG A 458 47.31 20.12 7.60
N ASP A 459 46.47 19.37 8.29
CA ASP A 459 46.86 18.17 9.01
C ASP A 459 47.03 17.00 8.00
N ASP A 460 48.28 16.75 7.61
CA ASP A 460 48.61 15.71 6.61
C ASP A 460 48.29 14.29 7.08
N ASP A 461 48.23 14.05 8.41
CA ASP A 461 47.88 12.75 9.00
C ASP A 461 46.38 12.47 9.00
N LYS A 462 45.53 13.47 8.71
CA LYS A 462 44.09 13.37 8.73
C LYS A 462 43.46 13.85 7.42
N LEU A 463 43.70 13.13 6.33
CA LEU A 463 42.87 13.33 5.13
C LEU A 463 41.51 12.69 5.40
N ALA A 464 40.47 13.53 5.57
CA ALA A 464 39.12 13.02 5.75
C ALA A 464 38.58 12.51 4.41
N LEU A 465 38.06 11.30 4.41
CA LEU A 465 37.24 10.83 3.30
C LEU A 465 35.88 11.51 3.37
N LEU A 466 35.43 12.06 2.26
CA LEU A 466 34.04 12.56 2.17
C LEU A 466 33.08 11.37 2.30
N PRO A 467 31.94 11.57 3.00
CA PRO A 467 30.96 10.50 3.17
C PRO A 467 30.41 10.06 1.82
N VAL A 468 30.30 8.74 1.61
CA VAL A 468 29.60 8.13 0.48
C VAL A 468 28.14 7.91 0.90
N ALA A 469 27.19 8.03 -0.03
CA ALA A 469 25.76 7.97 0.24
C ALA A 469 25.34 6.68 0.98
N ASP A 470 25.98 5.55 0.69
CA ASP A 470 25.70 4.26 1.34
C ASP A 470 26.10 4.23 2.84
N ASP A 471 27.12 4.99 3.25
CA ASP A 471 27.61 5.03 4.63
C ASP A 471 26.77 5.96 5.53
N VAL A 472 26.11 6.95 4.93
CA VAL A 472 25.24 7.90 5.67
C VAL A 472 23.94 7.24 6.10
N SER A 473 23.44 6.27 5.32
CA SER A 473 22.24 5.52 5.68
C SER A 473 22.48 4.56 6.85
N ALA A 474 23.69 4.00 6.95
CA ALA A 474 24.09 3.06 8.01
C ALA A 474 24.34 3.74 9.36
N ARG A 475 24.88 4.98 9.38
CA ARG A 475 25.23 5.69 10.64
C ARG A 475 24.03 6.21 11.42
N ARG A 476 22.84 6.36 10.81
CA ARG A 476 21.61 6.76 11.52
C ARG A 476 21.03 5.67 12.42
N SER A 477 21.32 4.40 12.15
CA SER A 477 20.82 3.27 12.95
C SER A 477 21.57 3.04 14.25
N SER A 478 22.82 3.57 14.38
CA SER A 478 23.69 3.29 15.53
C SER A 478 23.67 4.37 16.64
N ARG A 479 22.95 5.48 16.50
CA ARG A 479 23.06 6.63 17.42
C ARG A 479 21.96 6.75 18.48
N TRP A 480 21.05 5.77 18.58
CA TRP A 480 20.06 5.76 19.65
C TRP A 480 20.38 4.64 20.67
N VAL A 481 21.40 4.87 21.50
CA VAL A 481 21.58 4.13 22.76
C VAL A 481 20.95 5.00 23.84
N PRO A 482 19.88 4.56 24.50
CA PRO A 482 19.40 5.27 25.69
C PRO A 482 20.47 5.14 26.76
N GLU A 483 20.94 6.27 27.29
CA GLU A 483 21.75 6.30 28.52
C GLU A 483 21.02 5.50 29.60
N GLN A 484 21.63 4.40 30.03
CA GLN A 484 21.16 3.68 31.20
C GLN A 484 21.31 4.59 32.42
N PRO A 485 20.29 4.70 33.29
CA PRO A 485 20.47 5.43 34.54
C PRO A 485 21.55 4.74 35.36
N MET A 486 22.54 5.50 35.74
CA MET A 486 23.65 5.09 36.63
C MET A 486 23.06 4.56 37.94
N VAL A 487 23.14 3.24 38.13
CA VAL A 487 22.82 2.61 39.41
C VAL A 487 23.95 2.95 40.37
N VAL A 488 23.67 3.87 41.31
CA VAL A 488 24.57 4.14 42.43
C VAL A 488 24.52 2.90 43.33
N VAL A 489 25.57 2.13 43.30
CA VAL A 489 25.81 1.03 44.25
C VAL A 489 26.23 1.64 45.57
N GLY A 490 25.26 1.76 46.49
CA GLY A 490 25.51 2.04 47.89
C GLY A 490 26.07 0.77 48.57
N HIS A 491 27.31 0.84 49.04
CA HIS A 491 27.90 -0.13 49.97
C HIS A 491 27.18 -0.01 51.34
N GLY A 492 26.62 -1.12 51.82
CA GLY A 492 26.04 -1.24 53.14
C GLY A 492 25.94 -2.70 53.55
N SER A 493 26.94 -3.11 54.33
CA SER A 493 27.16 -4.23 55.23
C SER A 493 26.00 -5.15 55.60
N ASN A 494 26.27 -6.46 55.41
CA ASN A 494 26.14 -7.61 56.33
C ASN A 494 25.01 -7.60 57.35
N GLU A 495 24.08 -8.58 57.27
CA GLU A 495 23.86 -9.52 58.37
C GLU A 495 22.92 -10.67 57.94
N SER A 496 23.36 -11.85 58.26
CA SER A 496 22.80 -13.19 58.24
C SER A 496 21.44 -13.31 58.89
N HIS A 497 20.49 -14.08 58.32
CA HIS A 497 19.74 -15.15 58.99
C HIS A 497 18.78 -15.87 58.03
N SER A 498 19.06 -17.12 57.78
CA SER A 498 18.05 -18.19 57.51
C SER A 498 17.74 -18.88 58.85
N PRO A 499 16.82 -19.82 58.96
CA PRO A 499 15.75 -20.35 58.11
C PRO A 499 14.39 -20.58 58.85
N LEU A 500 13.45 -21.22 58.19
CA LEU A 500 12.56 -22.30 58.65
C LEU A 500 11.08 -22.19 58.15
N LEU A 501 10.72 -23.16 57.33
CA LEU A 501 9.62 -24.12 57.44
C LEU A 501 8.29 -23.69 58.04
N SER A 502 7.21 -23.94 57.29
CA SER A 502 5.96 -24.64 57.70
C SER A 502 4.90 -24.43 56.59
N GLN A 503 4.54 -25.41 55.80
CA GLN A 503 3.51 -26.45 55.91
C GLN A 503 2.17 -26.00 56.54
N ALA A 504 1.19 -26.40 55.84
CA ALA A 504 -0.20 -26.75 56.22
C ALA A 504 -1.25 -25.82 55.59
N SER A 505 -2.07 -26.33 54.68
CA SER A 505 -3.08 -27.39 54.82
C SER A 505 -4.52 -26.84 54.94
N LEU A 506 -5.37 -27.39 54.06
CA LEU A 506 -6.82 -27.64 54.27
C LEU A 506 -7.78 -26.44 54.25
N ALA A 507 -8.76 -26.40 53.45
CA ALA A 507 -9.86 -27.28 53.06
C ALA A 507 -11.21 -26.50 53.12
N ARG A 508 -12.11 -26.86 52.17
CA ARG A 508 -13.59 -26.85 52.28
C ARG A 508 -14.26 -25.48 52.39
N GLY A 509 -15.27 -25.20 51.69
CA GLY A 509 -16.49 -25.86 51.23
C GLY A 509 -17.43 -24.86 50.61
N ALA A 510 -18.16 -25.38 49.73
CA ALA A 510 -19.58 -25.32 49.52
C ALA A 510 -20.34 -23.97 49.67
N GLU A 511 -20.83 -23.45 48.55
CA GLU A 511 -22.25 -23.47 48.15
C GLU A 511 -22.35 -23.12 46.66
#